data_9e3e79a0b4389431c56c89310fc39fbd
#
_entry.id   9e3e79a0b4389431c56c89310fc39fbd
#
_cell.length_a   1.000
_cell.length_b   1.000
_cell.length_c   1.000
_cell.angle_alpha   90.00
_cell.angle_beta   90.00
_cell.angle_gamma   90.00
#
_symmetry.space_group_name_H-M   'P 1'
#
loop_
_entity.id
_entity.type
_entity.pdbx_description
1 polymer ?
#
loop_
_entity_poly.entity_id
_entity_poly.type
_entity_poly.pdbx_seq_one_letter_code
_entity_poly.pdbx_strand_id
1 'polypeptide(L)'
;MLFRSLKHIGLAWSGNPLHPDDHHRSIPLEAFAPLFTLGKNFYPMQKEIPHKDKRAFLMSAMRVNEFDNVYQMADSTAKLDLIITADTMTAHLAGAEGIPTILLLPYACDWRWKLEGDRTEWYPSLKIIRQGEDRQWEPVIQKVLEELG
;
A
#
# COMPACT_ATOMS: atom_id res chain seq x y z
N MET A 1 9.32 -12.79 9.23
CA MET A 1 8.82 -11.68 10.03
C MET A 1 7.33 -11.84 10.28
N LEU A 2 6.92 -11.70 11.52
CA LEU A 2 5.52 -11.81 11.90
C LEU A 2 4.89 -10.42 11.92
N PHE A 3 4.00 -10.13 10.98
CA PHE A 3 3.33 -8.84 10.90
C PHE A 3 2.23 -8.65 11.95
N ARG A 4 1.88 -9.69 12.70
CA ARG A 4 0.83 -9.66 13.73
C ARG A 4 1.06 -8.63 14.81
N SER A 5 2.32 -8.45 15.24
CA SER A 5 2.68 -7.55 16.33
C SER A 5 2.77 -6.08 15.89
N LEU A 6 2.74 -5.80 14.59
CA LEU A 6 2.88 -4.46 14.06
C LEU A 6 1.60 -3.66 14.28
N LYS A 7 1.74 -2.42 14.75
CA LYS A 7 0.60 -1.59 15.15
C LYS A 7 0.39 -0.36 14.28
N HIS A 8 1.46 0.20 13.73
CA HIS A 8 1.42 1.44 12.96
C HIS A 8 1.70 1.14 11.50
N ILE A 9 0.65 1.21 10.68
CA ILE A 9 0.71 0.78 9.28
C ILE A 9 0.40 1.95 8.36
N GLY A 10 1.31 2.24 7.44
CA GLY A 10 1.06 3.20 6.38
C GLY A 10 0.34 2.54 5.22
N LEU A 11 -0.59 3.24 4.60
CA LEU A 11 -1.37 2.74 3.49
C LEU A 11 -1.36 3.73 2.33
N ALA A 12 -0.95 3.27 1.16
CA ALA A 12 -1.04 4.04 -0.08
C ALA A 12 -1.76 3.19 -1.12
N TRP A 13 -2.91 3.66 -1.59
CA TRP A 13 -3.80 2.86 -2.44
C TRP A 13 -4.00 3.44 -3.82
N SER A 14 -3.57 4.68 -4.06
CA SER A 14 -3.73 5.32 -5.36
C SER A 14 -2.50 6.13 -5.74
N GLY A 15 -2.26 6.24 -7.05
CA GLY A 15 -1.17 7.03 -7.60
C GLY A 15 -1.65 8.30 -8.28
N ASN A 16 -0.78 8.88 -9.10
CA ASN A 16 -1.10 10.05 -9.89
C ASN A 16 -2.14 9.68 -10.96
N PRO A 17 -3.33 10.31 -10.96
CA PRO A 17 -4.37 10.00 -11.94
C PRO A 17 -4.00 10.34 -13.37
N LEU A 18 -2.96 11.15 -13.58
CA LEU A 18 -2.44 11.47 -14.91
C LEU A 18 -1.52 10.39 -15.48
N HIS A 19 -1.12 9.41 -14.65
CA HIS A 19 -0.31 8.30 -15.13
C HIS A 19 -1.17 7.38 -16.01
N PRO A 20 -0.66 6.96 -17.20
CA PRO A 20 -1.46 6.16 -18.16
C PRO A 20 -2.03 4.88 -17.57
N ASP A 21 -1.32 4.22 -16.66
CA ASP A 21 -1.73 2.95 -16.06
C ASP A 21 -2.34 3.10 -14.67
N ASP A 22 -2.65 4.32 -14.24
CA ASP A 22 -3.14 4.55 -12.88
C ASP A 22 -4.42 3.76 -12.56
N HIS A 23 -5.33 3.67 -13.52
CA HIS A 23 -6.59 2.94 -13.33
C HIS A 23 -6.39 1.43 -13.10
N HIS A 24 -5.24 0.87 -13.50
CA HIS A 24 -4.91 -0.53 -13.25
C HIS A 24 -4.22 -0.73 -11.90
N ARG A 25 -3.38 0.23 -11.50
CA ARG A 25 -2.57 0.12 -10.27
C ARG A 25 -3.23 0.69 -9.03
N SER A 26 -4.13 1.66 -9.18
CA SER A 26 -4.85 2.24 -8.05
C SER A 26 -5.94 1.30 -7.57
N ILE A 27 -6.07 1.20 -6.25
CA ILE A 27 -6.99 0.29 -5.59
C ILE A 27 -8.07 1.12 -4.92
N PRO A 28 -9.35 0.82 -5.08
CA PRO A 28 -10.39 1.54 -4.34
C PRO A 28 -10.16 1.38 -2.83
N LEU A 29 -10.21 2.48 -2.09
CA LEU A 29 -9.95 2.42 -0.66
C LEU A 29 -10.94 1.49 0.06
N GLU A 30 -12.17 1.42 -0.40
CA GLU A 30 -13.19 0.53 0.17
C GLU A 30 -12.77 -0.95 0.17
N ALA A 31 -11.90 -1.35 -0.76
CA ALA A 31 -11.39 -2.73 -0.81
C ALA A 31 -10.58 -3.08 0.45
N PHE A 32 -10.02 -2.09 1.11
CA PHE A 32 -9.22 -2.28 2.33
C PHE A 32 -10.06 -2.33 3.62
N ALA A 33 -11.37 -2.15 3.52
CA ALA A 33 -12.24 -2.11 4.70
C ALA A 33 -12.00 -3.26 5.69
N PRO A 34 -11.80 -4.52 5.26
CA PRO A 34 -11.53 -5.60 6.19
C PRO A 34 -10.29 -5.39 7.06
N LEU A 35 -9.29 -4.65 6.58
CA LEU A 35 -8.07 -4.39 7.35
C LEU A 35 -8.33 -3.47 8.55
N PHE A 36 -9.29 -2.57 8.42
CA PHE A 36 -9.56 -1.58 9.46
C PHE A 36 -10.24 -2.17 10.71
N THR A 37 -10.63 -3.44 10.64
CA THR A 37 -11.21 -4.17 11.78
C THR A 37 -10.16 -4.86 12.65
N LEU A 38 -8.87 -4.80 12.28
CA LEU A 38 -7.80 -5.53 12.95
C LEU A 38 -7.29 -4.88 14.25
N GLY A 39 -7.81 -3.72 14.62
CA GLY A 39 -7.36 -3.01 15.81
C GLY A 39 -5.97 -2.38 15.66
N LYS A 40 -5.53 -2.15 14.45
CA LYS A 40 -4.26 -1.49 14.15
C LYS A 40 -4.48 -0.03 13.75
N ASN A 41 -3.44 0.79 13.87
CA ASN A 41 -3.50 2.19 13.46
C ASN A 41 -3.03 2.33 12.03
N PHE A 42 -3.89 2.87 11.17
CA PHE A 42 -3.59 3.09 9.75
C PHE A 42 -3.39 4.57 9.47
N TYR A 43 -2.40 4.88 8.63
CA TYR A 43 -2.03 6.24 8.25
C TYR A 43 -1.96 6.34 6.73
N PRO A 44 -2.61 7.35 6.12
CA PRO A 44 -2.49 7.52 4.67
C PRO A 44 -1.07 7.97 4.31
N MET A 45 -0.44 7.24 3.41
CA MET A 45 0.91 7.52 2.93
C MET A 45 0.88 7.97 1.48
N GLN A 46 -0.03 8.86 1.17
CA GLN A 46 -0.14 9.53 -0.12
C GLN A 46 -0.56 10.97 0.10
N LYS A 47 -0.13 11.84 -0.80
CA LYS A 47 -0.33 13.28 -0.65
C LYS A 47 -1.80 13.67 -0.74
N GLU A 48 -2.53 13.04 -1.66
CA GLU A 48 -3.92 13.38 -1.91
C GLU A 48 -4.82 12.17 -1.76
N ILE A 49 -6.02 12.41 -1.22
CA ILE A 49 -7.07 11.41 -1.16
C ILE A 49 -7.98 11.64 -2.36
N PRO A 50 -8.10 10.68 -3.29
CA PRO A 50 -9.00 10.84 -4.44
C PRO A 50 -10.42 11.14 -3.97
N HIS A 51 -11.10 12.03 -4.69
CA HIS A 51 -12.46 12.43 -4.32
C HIS A 51 -13.40 11.23 -4.16
N LYS A 52 -13.30 10.26 -5.05
CA LYS A 52 -14.10 9.04 -5.01
C LYS A 52 -13.88 8.20 -3.75
N ASP A 53 -12.74 8.35 -3.09
CA ASP A 53 -12.38 7.59 -1.90
C ASP A 53 -12.64 8.35 -0.59
N LYS A 54 -13.08 9.60 -0.65
CA LYS A 54 -13.24 10.42 0.56
C LYS A 54 -14.22 9.84 1.57
N ARG A 55 -15.32 9.27 1.10
CA ARG A 55 -16.28 8.63 2.00
C ARG A 55 -15.66 7.42 2.70
N ALA A 56 -15.00 6.55 1.92
CA ALA A 56 -14.33 5.39 2.49
C ALA A 56 -13.23 5.81 3.47
N PHE A 57 -12.51 6.90 3.18
CA PHE A 57 -11.49 7.44 4.06
C PHE A 57 -12.09 7.87 5.40
N LEU A 58 -13.19 8.61 5.39
CA LEU A 58 -13.88 9.02 6.61
C LEU A 58 -14.38 7.82 7.42
N MET A 59 -14.86 6.79 6.74
CA MET A 59 -15.36 5.57 7.40
C MET A 59 -14.25 4.69 7.95
N SER A 60 -13.03 4.82 7.42
CA SER A 60 -11.88 3.98 7.81
C SER A 60 -11.32 4.29 9.19
N ALA A 61 -11.61 5.48 9.70
CA ALA A 61 -10.98 6.01 10.92
C ALA A 61 -9.46 6.08 10.84
N MET A 62 -8.90 6.17 9.61
CA MET A 62 -7.47 6.40 9.45
C MET A 62 -7.04 7.70 10.09
N ARG A 63 -5.86 7.70 10.66
CA ARG A 63 -5.28 8.89 11.28
C ARG A 63 -4.84 9.87 10.20
N VAL A 64 -4.96 11.15 10.49
CA VAL A 64 -4.49 12.18 9.56
C VAL A 64 -2.97 12.15 9.50
N ASN A 65 -2.44 12.24 8.28
CA ASN A 65 -1.01 12.27 8.05
C ASN A 65 -0.79 13.15 6.82
N GLU A 66 -0.33 14.38 7.06
CA GLU A 66 -0.12 15.36 6.00
C GLU A 66 1.36 15.63 5.79
N PHE A 67 1.76 15.73 4.53
CA PHE A 67 3.10 16.12 4.17
C PHE A 67 3.09 16.92 2.86
N ASP A 68 3.97 17.92 2.81
CA ASP A 68 4.05 18.84 1.67
C ASP A 68 5.07 18.39 0.62
N ASN A 69 6.00 17.53 1.00
CA ASN A 69 7.09 17.12 0.12
C ASN A 69 7.59 15.71 0.46
N VAL A 70 8.47 15.20 -0.39
CA VAL A 70 9.02 13.84 -0.26
C VAL A 70 9.85 13.65 1.02
N TYR A 71 10.48 14.70 1.52
CA TYR A 71 11.29 14.60 2.74
C TYR A 71 10.41 14.38 3.96
N GLN A 72 9.29 15.08 4.04
CA GLN A 72 8.31 14.87 5.12
C GLN A 72 7.68 13.49 5.01
N MET A 73 7.40 13.02 3.80
CA MET A 73 6.90 11.67 3.58
C MET A 73 7.90 10.63 4.07
N ALA A 74 9.18 10.81 3.76
CA ALA A 74 10.24 9.91 4.21
C ALA A 74 10.32 9.86 5.74
N ASP A 75 10.25 11.01 6.41
CA ASP A 75 10.24 11.08 7.86
C ASP A 75 9.03 10.35 8.45
N SER A 76 7.87 10.46 7.81
CA SER A 76 6.65 9.78 8.25
C SER A 76 6.76 8.26 8.08
N THR A 77 7.30 7.78 6.95
CA THR A 77 7.46 6.34 6.73
C THR A 77 8.40 5.71 7.75
N ALA A 78 9.46 6.42 8.14
CA ALA A 78 10.45 5.92 9.09
C ALA A 78 9.85 5.64 10.48
N LYS A 79 8.69 6.21 10.80
CA LYS A 79 8.02 6.03 12.08
C LYS A 79 7.01 4.88 12.08
N LEU A 80 6.80 4.24 10.94
CA LEU A 80 5.82 3.20 10.77
C LEU A 80 6.45 1.81 10.87
N ASP A 81 5.65 0.84 11.29
CA ASP A 81 6.10 -0.55 11.43
C ASP A 81 6.03 -1.30 10.11
N LEU A 82 5.10 -0.92 9.25
CA LEU A 82 4.83 -1.58 7.97
C LEU A 82 4.18 -0.59 7.01
N ILE A 83 4.49 -0.72 5.74
CA ILE A 83 3.83 0.01 4.66
C ILE A 83 3.10 -1.00 3.78
N ILE A 84 1.83 -0.74 3.48
CA ILE A 84 1.06 -1.47 2.48
C ILE A 84 0.77 -0.50 1.36
N THR A 85 1.21 -0.78 0.16
CA THR A 85 1.13 0.20 -0.92
C THR A 85 0.82 -0.42 -2.27
N ALA A 86 0.04 0.29 -3.07
CA ALA A 86 -0.05 0.06 -4.51
C ALA A 86 1.27 0.46 -5.17
N ASP A 87 1.41 0.19 -6.47
CA ASP A 87 2.63 0.53 -7.23
C ASP A 87 2.72 2.05 -7.48
N THR A 88 3.16 2.76 -6.46
CA THR A 88 3.30 4.21 -6.46
C THR A 88 4.68 4.61 -5.92
N MET A 89 4.95 5.91 -5.89
CA MET A 89 6.20 6.44 -5.34
C MET A 89 6.45 5.95 -3.90
N THR A 90 5.41 5.75 -3.12
CA THR A 90 5.51 5.26 -1.74
C THR A 90 6.24 3.91 -1.66
N ALA A 91 6.01 3.02 -2.63
CA ALA A 91 6.69 1.72 -2.68
C ALA A 91 8.19 1.89 -2.81
N HIS A 92 8.64 2.77 -3.70
CA HIS A 92 10.06 3.01 -3.93
C HIS A 92 10.70 3.71 -2.74
N LEU A 93 10.01 4.65 -2.14
CA LEU A 93 10.50 5.37 -0.97
C LEU A 93 10.68 4.42 0.22
N ALA A 94 9.66 3.64 0.54
CA ALA A 94 9.71 2.66 1.63
C ALA A 94 10.79 1.60 1.38
N GLY A 95 10.91 1.13 0.15
CA GLY A 95 11.92 0.16 -0.23
C GLY A 95 13.34 0.71 -0.07
N ALA A 96 13.58 1.93 -0.52
CA ALA A 96 14.87 2.59 -0.39
C ALA A 96 15.27 2.82 1.07
N GLU A 97 14.29 3.08 1.94
CA GLU A 97 14.54 3.26 3.37
C GLU A 97 14.65 1.93 4.15
N GLY A 98 14.42 0.80 3.50
CA GLY A 98 14.48 -0.50 4.15
C GLY A 98 13.33 -0.79 5.11
N ILE A 99 12.20 -0.09 4.96
CA ILE A 99 11.02 -0.28 5.81
C ILE A 99 10.27 -1.52 5.34
N PRO A 100 9.84 -2.41 6.25
CA PRO A 100 9.00 -3.55 5.87
C PRO A 100 7.79 -3.10 5.06
N THR A 101 7.62 -3.65 3.87
CA THR A 101 6.61 -3.20 2.92
C THR A 101 5.92 -4.38 2.24
N ILE A 102 4.60 -4.28 2.10
CA ILE A 102 3.83 -5.18 1.25
C ILE A 102 3.38 -4.37 0.04
N LEU A 103 3.86 -4.76 -1.13
CA LEU A 103 3.50 -4.13 -2.41
C LEU A 103 2.40 -4.92 -3.08
N LEU A 104 1.30 -4.25 -3.41
CA LEU A 104 0.16 -4.83 -4.09
C LEU A 104 0.23 -4.49 -5.57
N LEU A 105 0.38 -5.50 -6.42
CA LEU A 105 0.56 -5.31 -7.85
C LEU A 105 -0.67 -5.74 -8.66
N PRO A 106 -1.03 -4.98 -9.71
CA PRO A 106 -2.04 -5.42 -10.66
C PRO A 106 -1.52 -6.63 -11.46
N TYR A 107 -2.43 -7.34 -12.10
CA TYR A 107 -2.07 -8.50 -12.94
C TYR A 107 -1.04 -8.12 -14.00
N ALA A 108 -1.26 -7.00 -14.70
CA ALA A 108 -0.32 -6.44 -15.67
C ALA A 108 0.51 -5.37 -14.98
N CYS A 109 1.60 -5.76 -14.34
CA CYS A 109 2.44 -4.85 -13.58
C CYS A 109 3.60 -4.28 -14.41
N ASP A 110 4.29 -3.28 -13.85
CA ASP A 110 5.49 -2.70 -14.42
C ASP A 110 6.61 -3.77 -14.51
N TRP A 111 7.43 -3.69 -15.54
CA TRP A 111 8.52 -4.65 -15.80
C TRP A 111 9.51 -4.79 -14.64
N ARG A 112 9.67 -3.76 -13.82
CA ARG A 112 10.57 -3.77 -12.65
C ARG A 112 10.24 -4.88 -11.68
N TRP A 113 8.97 -5.25 -11.59
CA TRP A 113 8.49 -6.22 -10.60
C TRP A 113 8.44 -7.64 -11.15
N LYS A 114 8.76 -7.83 -12.43
CA LYS A 114 8.67 -9.12 -13.13
C LYS A 114 7.21 -9.61 -13.19
N LEU A 115 6.99 -10.77 -13.77
CA LEU A 115 5.64 -11.31 -13.94
C LEU A 115 5.25 -12.28 -12.82
N GLU A 116 6.20 -12.73 -12.03
CA GLU A 116 5.93 -13.68 -10.95
C GLU A 116 6.92 -13.51 -9.80
N GLY A 117 6.60 -14.16 -8.68
CA GLY A 117 7.43 -14.10 -7.49
C GLY A 117 6.91 -13.08 -6.48
N ASP A 118 7.29 -13.26 -5.23
CA ASP A 118 6.87 -12.40 -4.10
C ASP A 118 7.99 -11.52 -3.56
N ARG A 119 9.16 -11.53 -4.21
CA ARG A 119 10.33 -10.74 -3.82
C ARG A 119 10.92 -10.02 -5.02
N THR A 120 11.63 -8.95 -4.73
CA THR A 120 12.36 -8.19 -5.73
C THR A 120 13.81 -8.00 -5.29
N GLU A 121 14.73 -8.00 -6.25
CA GLU A 121 16.14 -7.71 -5.99
C GLU A 121 16.41 -6.24 -5.73
N TRP A 122 15.47 -5.35 -6.10
CA TRP A 122 15.60 -3.91 -5.88
C TRP A 122 15.50 -3.53 -4.40
N TYR A 123 14.56 -4.17 -3.68
CA TYR A 123 14.26 -3.81 -2.29
C TYR A 123 14.04 -5.07 -1.45
N PRO A 124 15.06 -5.49 -0.67
CA PRO A 124 14.96 -6.73 0.13
C PRO A 124 13.86 -6.73 1.20
N SER A 125 13.47 -5.55 1.68
CA SER A 125 12.43 -5.42 2.71
C SER A 125 11.00 -5.51 2.16
N LEU A 126 10.84 -5.64 0.85
CA LEU A 126 9.57 -5.55 0.17
C LEU A 126 9.05 -6.94 -0.22
N LYS A 127 7.83 -7.25 0.21
CA LYS A 127 7.11 -8.45 -0.18
C LYS A 127 6.02 -8.08 -1.18
N ILE A 128 5.89 -8.87 -2.25
CA ILE A 128 4.90 -8.61 -3.31
C ILE A 128 3.71 -9.55 -3.15
N ILE A 129 2.50 -8.99 -3.24
CA ILE A 129 1.26 -9.74 -3.39
C ILE A 129 0.64 -9.31 -4.71
N ARG A 130 0.40 -10.27 -5.61
CA ARG A 130 -0.04 -10.01 -6.97
C ARG A 130 -1.51 -10.32 -7.16
N GLN A 131 -2.17 -9.45 -7.93
CA GLN A 131 -3.52 -9.70 -8.44
C GLN A 131 -3.49 -10.90 -9.40
N GLY A 132 -4.53 -11.74 -9.35
CA GLY A 132 -4.66 -12.84 -10.30
C GLY A 132 -5.23 -12.41 -11.65
N GLU A 133 -5.45 -13.37 -12.53
CA GLU A 133 -6.02 -13.13 -13.87
C GLU A 133 -7.41 -12.51 -13.83
N ASP A 134 -8.16 -12.73 -12.74
CA ASP A 134 -9.48 -12.16 -12.53
C ASP A 134 -9.45 -10.63 -12.36
N ARG A 135 -8.26 -10.06 -12.14
CA ARG A 135 -8.03 -8.63 -11.93
C ARG A 135 -8.87 -8.05 -10.80
N GLN A 136 -9.16 -8.87 -9.78
CA GLN A 136 -9.90 -8.45 -8.58
C GLN A 136 -8.96 -8.19 -7.42
N TRP A 137 -9.29 -7.20 -6.59
CA TRP A 137 -8.48 -6.84 -5.44
C TRP A 137 -8.86 -7.60 -4.17
N GLU A 138 -10.08 -8.12 -4.08
CA GLU A 138 -10.55 -8.84 -2.90
C GLU A 138 -9.64 -10.01 -2.51
N PRO A 139 -9.19 -10.88 -3.44
CA PRO A 139 -8.26 -11.96 -3.08
C PRO A 139 -6.91 -11.44 -2.60
N VAL A 140 -6.45 -10.30 -3.14
CA VAL A 140 -5.19 -9.67 -2.71
C VAL A 140 -5.32 -9.19 -1.25
N ILE A 141 -6.41 -8.52 -0.93
CA ILE A 141 -6.65 -8.03 0.43
C ILE A 141 -6.80 -9.20 1.40
N GLN A 142 -7.41 -10.31 0.98
CA GLN A 142 -7.51 -11.51 1.81
C GLN A 142 -6.12 -12.04 2.18
N LYS A 143 -5.18 -12.03 1.25
CA LYS A 143 -3.80 -12.43 1.52
C LYS A 143 -3.12 -11.46 2.49
N VAL A 144 -3.39 -10.17 2.38
CA VAL A 144 -2.89 -9.18 3.34
C VAL A 144 -3.42 -9.46 4.73
N LEU A 145 -4.72 -9.77 4.85
CA LEU A 145 -5.32 -10.15 6.14
C LEU A 145 -4.61 -11.34 6.76
N GLU A 146 -4.29 -12.36 5.98
CA GLU A 146 -3.57 -13.54 6.46
C GLU A 146 -2.18 -13.18 6.99
N GLU A 147 -1.48 -12.24 6.34
CA GLU A 147 -0.17 -11.77 6.79
C GLU A 147 -0.26 -10.97 8.11
N LEU A 148 -1.32 -10.19 8.29
CA LEU A 148 -1.49 -9.32 9.46
C LEU A 148 -2.19 -9.99 10.63
N GLY A 149 -2.99 -10.97 10.34
CA GLY A 149 -3.84 -11.62 11.32
C GLY A 149 -3.25 -12.82 11.95
#